data_3c906f71e20c7cbd49e4752f19d11c54
#
_entry.id   3c906f71e20c7cbd49e4752f19d11c54
#
_cell.length_a   1.000
_cell.length_b   1.000
_cell.length_c   1.000
_cell.angle_alpha   90.00
_cell.angle_beta   90.00
_cell.angle_gamma   90.00
#
_symmetry.space_group_name_H-M   'P 1'
#
loop_
_entity.id
_entity.type
_entity.pdbx_description
1 polymer ?
#
loop_
_entity_poly.entity_id
_entity_poly.type
_entity_poly.pdbx_seq_one_letter_code
_entity_poly.pdbx_strand_id
1 'polypeptide(L)'
;FMALCFGEDAPSRRAANRYVECFYRTETRTRTVEVMLEDGTTSTEEKSYTVNVPISREASYLRLAALLGREITQDDKENAEHIYRMIVGSMGEGNYDGSFLAGGDRSIELDVSAFTDPTTKNAADLVIYAIHAWGSGWGYVWGTYGNVLTESLLAYKLEQYPDGVGNYEDLIRANWLDGRTTDCVGLIKGYGWLNAETMEIQYGTHEMPDIGANQMYYNAMESGAIDTMPDIPGLAVWHEGHIGVYIGGGQVIEAMGTKYGVVKTELANRGWTHWLKIPYINYD
;
A
#
# COMPACT_ATOMS: atom_id res chain seq x y z
N PHE A 1 -10.23 11.85 0.40
CA PHE A 1 -11.44 11.03 0.10
C PHE A 1 -12.60 11.40 1.01
N MET A 2 -12.42 11.42 2.33
CA MET A 2 -13.47 11.76 3.28
C MET A 2 -14.05 13.18 3.06
N ALA A 3 -13.19 14.19 2.85
CA ALA A 3 -13.61 15.54 2.51
C ALA A 3 -14.31 15.63 1.13
N LEU A 4 -13.86 14.84 0.16
CA LEU A 4 -14.50 14.76 -1.17
C LEU A 4 -15.89 14.11 -1.14
N CYS A 5 -16.10 13.13 -0.24
CA CYS A 5 -17.39 12.42 -0.14
C CYS A 5 -18.39 13.11 0.78
N PHE A 6 -17.94 13.82 1.83
CA PHE A 6 -18.80 14.30 2.92
C PHE A 6 -18.65 15.81 3.21
N GLY A 7 -17.73 16.52 2.53
CA GLY A 7 -17.43 17.92 2.79
C GLY A 7 -16.52 18.15 4.01
N GLU A 8 -16.11 19.40 4.21
CA GLU A 8 -15.13 19.78 5.25
C GLU A 8 -15.78 20.28 6.55
N ASP A 9 -17.09 20.46 6.60
CA ASP A 9 -17.79 20.94 7.78
C ASP A 9 -17.86 19.91 8.92
N ALA A 10 -18.17 20.35 10.13
CA ALA A 10 -18.23 19.49 11.29
C ALA A 10 -19.35 18.42 11.26
N PRO A 11 -20.55 18.67 10.68
CA PRO A 11 -21.57 17.65 10.45
C PRO A 11 -21.11 16.56 9.48
N SER A 12 -20.47 16.92 8.36
CA SER A 12 -19.96 16.01 7.35
C SER A 12 -18.85 15.12 7.91
N ARG A 13 -17.94 15.68 8.71
CA ARG A 13 -16.91 14.90 9.42
C ARG A 13 -17.50 13.88 10.40
N ARG A 14 -18.58 14.25 11.12
CA ARG A 14 -19.28 13.31 12.02
C ARG A 14 -19.97 12.18 11.28
N ALA A 15 -20.60 12.47 10.15
CA ALA A 15 -21.19 11.46 9.28
C ALA A 15 -20.13 10.50 8.73
N ALA A 16 -19.00 11.04 8.28
CA ALA A 16 -17.86 10.27 7.81
C ALA A 16 -17.29 9.34 8.90
N ASN A 17 -17.12 9.84 10.12
CA ASN A 17 -16.65 9.02 11.24
C ASN A 17 -17.60 7.86 11.54
N ARG A 18 -18.91 8.09 11.55
CA ARG A 18 -19.90 7.02 11.75
C ARG A 18 -19.85 5.96 10.64
N TYR A 19 -19.58 6.39 9.40
CA TYR A 19 -19.43 5.47 8.29
C TYR A 19 -18.20 4.57 8.50
N VAL A 20 -17.07 5.17 8.87
CA VAL A 20 -15.81 4.43 9.16
C VAL A 20 -15.96 3.49 10.36
N GLU A 21 -16.71 3.87 11.40
CA GLU A 21 -17.00 3.03 12.58
C GLU A 21 -17.77 1.74 12.23
N CYS A 22 -18.39 1.67 11.05
CA CYS A 22 -19.02 0.42 10.59
C CYS A 22 -18.02 -0.70 10.31
N PHE A 23 -16.73 -0.40 10.17
CA PHE A 23 -15.71 -1.34 9.67
C PHE A 23 -14.78 -1.89 10.74
N TYR A 24 -14.83 -1.38 11.97
CA TYR A 24 -14.00 -1.86 13.07
C TYR A 24 -14.77 -1.93 14.40
N ARG A 25 -14.17 -2.61 15.35
CA ARG A 25 -14.55 -2.54 16.77
C ARG A 25 -13.34 -2.10 17.57
N THR A 26 -13.57 -1.41 18.69
CA THR A 26 -12.52 -1.04 19.63
C THR A 26 -12.32 -2.15 20.63
N GLU A 27 -11.08 -2.60 20.80
CA GLU A 27 -10.67 -3.58 21.82
C GLU A 27 -9.68 -2.94 22.78
N THR A 28 -9.77 -3.28 24.06
CA THR A 28 -8.75 -2.94 25.04
C THR A 28 -7.78 -4.11 25.16
N ARG A 29 -6.50 -3.85 24.97
CA ARG A 29 -5.41 -4.82 25.10
C ARG A 29 -4.46 -4.36 26.19
N THR A 30 -3.73 -5.31 26.78
CA THR A 30 -2.65 -5.03 27.72
C THR A 30 -1.31 -5.42 27.11
N ARG A 31 -0.28 -4.66 27.42
CA ARG A 31 1.10 -5.02 27.11
C ARG A 31 1.97 -4.79 28.35
N THR A 32 2.94 -5.67 28.54
CA THR A 32 4.00 -5.47 29.53
C THR A 32 5.01 -4.48 28.94
N VAL A 33 5.30 -3.43 29.67
CA VAL A 33 6.36 -2.46 29.32
C VAL A 33 7.42 -2.46 30.39
N GLU A 34 8.67 -2.38 29.99
CA GLU A 34 9.77 -2.16 30.91
C GLU A 34 9.80 -0.68 31.31
N VAL A 35 9.85 -0.43 32.59
CA VAL A 35 9.93 0.92 33.19
C VAL A 35 11.24 0.99 33.97
N MET A 36 12.06 1.98 33.64
CA MET A 36 13.28 2.26 34.40
C MET A 36 12.93 2.99 35.69
N LEU A 37 13.35 2.46 36.81
CA LEU A 37 13.14 3.06 38.14
C LEU A 37 14.21 4.11 38.42
N GLU A 38 13.96 4.99 39.38
CA GLU A 38 14.90 6.08 39.76
C GLU A 38 16.25 5.58 40.26
N ASP A 39 16.32 4.33 40.73
CA ASP A 39 17.56 3.67 41.17
C ASP A 39 18.35 2.99 40.04
N GLY A 40 17.88 3.13 38.77
CA GLY A 40 18.50 2.56 37.57
C GLY A 40 18.19 1.08 37.33
N THR A 41 17.31 0.47 38.13
CA THR A 41 16.81 -0.89 37.89
C THR A 41 15.58 -0.85 36.94
N THR A 42 15.30 -1.97 36.28
CA THR A 42 14.11 -2.12 35.45
C THR A 42 13.03 -2.92 36.16
N SER A 43 11.79 -2.45 36.09
CA SER A 43 10.62 -3.24 36.47
C SER A 43 9.68 -3.37 35.29
N THR A 44 8.74 -4.33 35.33
CA THR A 44 7.72 -4.50 34.30
C THR A 44 6.38 -4.00 34.81
N GLU A 45 5.69 -3.22 33.99
CA GLU A 45 4.33 -2.70 34.29
C GLU A 45 3.39 -3.11 33.16
N GLU A 46 2.17 -3.54 33.51
CA GLU A 46 1.12 -3.77 32.53
C GLU A 46 0.40 -2.46 32.19
N LYS A 47 0.43 -2.05 30.91
CA LYS A 47 -0.31 -0.91 30.41
C LYS A 47 -1.41 -1.33 29.47
N SER A 48 -2.63 -0.85 29.76
CA SER A 48 -3.77 -1.02 28.88
C SER A 48 -3.76 0.04 27.77
N TYR A 49 -4.08 -0.36 26.57
CA TYR A 49 -4.26 0.52 25.42
C TYR A 49 -5.45 0.05 24.58
N THR A 50 -6.06 0.96 23.84
CA THR A 50 -7.17 0.67 22.93
C THR A 50 -6.68 0.53 21.52
N VAL A 51 -7.19 -0.47 20.80
CA VAL A 51 -6.93 -0.70 19.37
C VAL A 51 -8.25 -0.83 18.62
N ASN A 52 -8.29 -0.33 17.42
CA ASN A 52 -9.38 -0.60 16.50
C ASN A 52 -9.06 -1.88 15.72
N VAL A 53 -9.95 -2.85 15.84
CA VAL A 53 -9.81 -4.15 15.18
C VAL A 53 -10.88 -4.25 14.09
N PRO A 54 -10.50 -4.49 12.83
CA PRO A 54 -11.47 -4.70 11.78
C PRO A 54 -12.44 -5.82 12.12
N ILE A 55 -13.67 -5.67 11.64
CA ILE A 55 -14.70 -6.72 11.73
C ILE A 55 -14.88 -7.38 10.36
N SER A 56 -15.60 -8.49 10.28
CA SER A 56 -15.86 -9.15 9.02
C SER A 56 -16.61 -8.25 8.03
N ARG A 57 -16.46 -8.52 6.74
CA ARG A 57 -17.18 -7.78 5.69
C ARG A 57 -18.70 -7.85 5.86
N GLU A 58 -19.21 -9.03 6.18
CA GLU A 58 -20.64 -9.24 6.43
C GLU A 58 -21.12 -8.39 7.60
N ALA A 59 -20.37 -8.34 8.69
CA ALA A 59 -20.69 -7.50 9.85
C ALA A 59 -20.60 -6.00 9.48
N SER A 60 -19.63 -5.59 8.69
CA SER A 60 -19.50 -4.23 8.17
C SER A 60 -20.70 -3.83 7.30
N TYR A 61 -21.14 -4.70 6.42
CA TYR A 61 -22.29 -4.46 5.54
C TYR A 61 -23.59 -4.35 6.34
N LEU A 62 -23.78 -5.17 7.37
CA LEU A 62 -24.95 -5.06 8.26
C LEU A 62 -24.97 -3.73 9.01
N ARG A 63 -23.82 -3.29 9.54
CA ARG A 63 -23.70 -1.99 10.22
C ARG A 63 -23.94 -0.83 9.26
N LEU A 64 -23.43 -0.94 8.04
CA LEU A 64 -23.62 0.08 7.01
C LEU A 64 -25.08 0.17 6.58
N ALA A 65 -25.79 -0.96 6.37
CA ALA A 65 -27.20 -0.99 6.09
C ALA A 65 -28.02 -0.32 7.21
N ALA A 66 -27.69 -0.60 8.48
CA ALA A 66 -28.33 0.02 9.63
C ALA A 66 -28.06 1.54 9.68
N LEU A 67 -26.84 1.99 9.40
CA LEU A 67 -26.47 3.40 9.34
C LEU A 67 -27.24 4.16 8.26
N LEU A 68 -27.35 3.55 7.08
CA LEU A 68 -28.01 4.15 5.89
C LEU A 68 -29.55 4.04 5.97
N GLY A 69 -30.10 3.18 6.84
CA GLY A 69 -31.54 2.93 6.95
C GLY A 69 -32.16 2.26 5.74
N ARG A 70 -31.37 1.57 4.92
CA ARG A 70 -31.78 0.87 3.70
C ARG A 70 -30.86 -0.32 3.40
N GLU A 71 -31.29 -1.20 2.52
CA GLU A 71 -30.39 -2.22 1.97
C GLU A 71 -29.21 -1.58 1.23
N ILE A 72 -28.02 -2.20 1.35
CA ILE A 72 -26.83 -1.72 0.65
C ILE A 72 -26.84 -2.19 -0.81
N THR A 73 -26.50 -1.28 -1.68
CA THR A 73 -26.35 -1.53 -3.13
C THR A 73 -24.97 -2.13 -3.44
N GLN A 74 -24.75 -2.51 -4.69
CA GLN A 74 -23.43 -2.94 -5.14
C GLN A 74 -22.39 -1.79 -5.03
N ASP A 75 -22.76 -0.57 -5.39
CA ASP A 75 -21.93 0.63 -5.26
C ASP A 75 -21.55 0.90 -3.78
N ASP A 76 -22.49 0.70 -2.84
CA ASP A 76 -22.19 0.81 -1.41
C ASP A 76 -21.15 -0.24 -0.97
N LYS A 77 -21.22 -1.47 -1.51
CA LYS A 77 -20.24 -2.52 -1.21
C LYS A 77 -18.87 -2.20 -1.78
N GLU A 78 -18.78 -1.67 -2.97
CA GLU A 78 -17.52 -1.26 -3.60
C GLU A 78 -16.87 -0.10 -2.83
N ASN A 79 -17.65 0.90 -2.45
CA ASN A 79 -17.20 2.00 -1.59
C ASN A 79 -16.78 1.50 -0.19
N ALA A 80 -17.57 0.58 0.38
CA ALA A 80 -17.26 -0.04 1.66
C ALA A 80 -15.94 -0.82 1.61
N GLU A 81 -15.70 -1.58 0.55
CA GLU A 81 -14.46 -2.32 0.34
C GLU A 81 -13.24 -1.38 0.25
N HIS A 82 -13.40 -0.25 -0.44
CA HIS A 82 -12.35 0.76 -0.52
C HIS A 82 -12.01 1.33 0.87
N ILE A 83 -13.02 1.68 1.67
CA ILE A 83 -12.82 2.21 3.03
C ILE A 83 -12.27 1.14 3.97
N TYR A 84 -12.75 -0.09 3.86
CA TYR A 84 -12.23 -1.23 4.61
C TYR A 84 -10.72 -1.38 4.41
N ARG A 85 -10.25 -1.32 3.17
CA ARG A 85 -8.83 -1.37 2.83
C ARG A 85 -8.04 -0.19 3.38
N MET A 86 -8.61 1.02 3.38
CA MET A 86 -7.97 2.20 3.98
C MET A 86 -7.78 2.06 5.49
N ILE A 87 -8.82 1.58 6.19
CA ILE A 87 -8.77 1.40 7.65
C ILE A 87 -7.69 0.40 8.02
N VAL A 88 -7.60 -0.69 7.28
CA VAL A 88 -6.60 -1.72 7.50
C VAL A 88 -5.19 -1.22 7.22
N GLY A 89 -4.98 -0.50 6.13
CA GLY A 89 -3.68 0.10 5.81
C GLY A 89 -3.24 1.18 6.82
N SER A 90 -4.19 1.82 7.53
CA SER A 90 -3.89 2.85 8.53
C SER A 90 -3.64 2.31 9.95
N MET A 91 -4.00 1.06 10.22
CA MET A 91 -3.74 0.42 11.51
C MET A 91 -2.27 -0.03 11.56
N GLY A 92 -1.41 0.85 12.06
CA GLY A 92 0.05 0.69 12.11
C GLY A 92 0.56 -0.62 12.75
N GLU A 93 1.84 -0.83 12.66
CA GLU A 93 2.71 -2.01 12.88
C GLU A 93 2.37 -3.00 14.02
N GLY A 94 1.38 -2.77 14.86
CA GLY A 94 1.07 -3.60 16.04
C GLY A 94 -0.02 -4.66 15.85
N ASN A 95 -0.81 -4.67 14.77
CA ASN A 95 -2.06 -5.44 14.66
C ASN A 95 -2.23 -6.29 13.40
N TYR A 96 -1.19 -6.52 12.63
CA TYR A 96 -1.23 -7.41 11.50
C TYR A 96 -1.16 -8.88 11.96
N ASP A 97 -2.31 -9.51 12.16
CA ASP A 97 -2.36 -10.95 11.98
C ASP A 97 -2.52 -11.22 10.47
N GLY A 98 -1.68 -11.95 9.84
CA GLY A 98 -1.66 -12.15 8.38
C GLY A 98 -2.98 -12.56 7.71
N SER A 99 -4.10 -12.69 8.44
CA SER A 99 -5.44 -12.99 7.92
C SER A 99 -6.01 -11.86 7.05
N PHE A 100 -5.49 -10.67 7.18
CA PHE A 100 -5.95 -9.46 6.49
C PHE A 100 -5.47 -9.34 5.05
N LEU A 101 -4.32 -9.93 4.75
CA LEU A 101 -3.69 -9.91 3.44
C LEU A 101 -4.40 -10.87 2.46
N ALA A 102 -5.12 -11.85 2.99
CA ALA A 102 -5.82 -12.86 2.21
C ALA A 102 -7.19 -12.41 1.63
N GLY A 103 -7.65 -11.20 1.94
CA GLY A 103 -9.02 -10.75 1.65
C GLY A 103 -9.16 -9.74 0.52
N GLY A 104 -8.10 -9.32 -0.15
CA GLY A 104 -8.20 -8.56 -1.39
C GLY A 104 -8.69 -9.47 -2.52
N ASP A 105 -9.61 -9.01 -3.34
CA ASP A 105 -9.95 -9.73 -4.55
C ASP A 105 -8.76 -9.68 -5.51
N ARG A 106 -7.88 -10.68 -5.40
CA ARG A 106 -6.67 -10.81 -6.22
C ARG A 106 -6.99 -11.14 -7.68
N SER A 107 -8.26 -11.40 -7.99
CA SER A 107 -8.74 -11.61 -9.34
C SER A 107 -8.99 -10.31 -10.10
N ILE A 108 -8.91 -9.14 -9.44
CA ILE A 108 -9.04 -7.85 -10.12
C ILE A 108 -7.84 -7.69 -11.05
N GLU A 109 -8.13 -7.81 -12.34
CA GLU A 109 -7.14 -7.54 -13.37
C GLU A 109 -6.85 -6.04 -13.46
N LEU A 110 -5.64 -5.71 -13.91
CA LEU A 110 -5.25 -4.33 -14.12
C LEU A 110 -6.15 -3.70 -15.19
N ASP A 111 -6.88 -2.66 -14.84
CA ASP A 111 -7.72 -1.90 -15.74
C ASP A 111 -6.99 -0.62 -16.18
N VAL A 112 -6.55 -0.61 -17.44
CA VAL A 112 -5.90 0.56 -18.06
C VAL A 112 -6.90 1.51 -18.71
N SER A 113 -8.20 1.22 -18.69
CA SER A 113 -9.20 2.15 -19.25
C SER A 113 -9.22 3.49 -18.50
N ALA A 114 -8.71 3.52 -17.27
CA ALA A 114 -8.54 4.72 -16.47
C ALA A 114 -7.24 5.50 -16.79
N PHE A 115 -6.32 4.96 -17.60
CA PHE A 115 -5.09 5.67 -17.97
C PHE A 115 -5.39 6.89 -18.82
N THR A 116 -4.66 7.96 -18.56
CA THR A 116 -4.84 9.24 -19.25
C THR A 116 -4.21 9.22 -20.65
N ASP A 117 -3.05 8.56 -20.77
CA ASP A 117 -2.34 8.31 -22.03
C ASP A 117 -1.56 6.98 -21.97
N PRO A 118 -2.17 5.85 -22.32
CA PRO A 118 -1.53 4.55 -22.24
C PRO A 118 -0.37 4.38 -23.22
N THR A 119 -0.17 5.30 -24.15
CA THR A 119 0.92 5.26 -25.16
C THR A 119 2.24 5.81 -24.61
N THR A 120 2.20 6.56 -23.51
CA THR A 120 3.38 7.12 -22.85
C THR A 120 3.50 6.62 -21.42
N LYS A 121 4.70 6.69 -20.86
CA LYS A 121 4.92 6.48 -19.43
C LYS A 121 4.91 7.82 -18.73
N ASN A 122 3.81 8.11 -18.05
CA ASN A 122 3.55 9.40 -17.41
C ASN A 122 3.20 9.28 -15.92
N ALA A 123 3.33 10.38 -15.20
CA ALA A 123 3.14 10.43 -13.75
C ALA A 123 1.70 10.12 -13.33
N ALA A 124 0.71 10.58 -14.09
CA ALA A 124 -0.71 10.37 -13.76
C ALA A 124 -1.07 8.89 -13.84
N ASP A 125 -0.63 8.20 -14.87
CA ASP A 125 -0.91 6.77 -15.06
C ASP A 125 -0.11 5.89 -14.09
N LEU A 126 1.09 6.34 -13.68
CA LEU A 126 1.81 5.69 -12.58
C LEU A 126 1.01 5.74 -11.27
N VAL A 127 0.38 6.87 -10.97
CA VAL A 127 -0.50 7.00 -9.80
C VAL A 127 -1.66 6.02 -9.89
N ILE A 128 -2.33 5.94 -11.05
CA ILE A 128 -3.44 5.01 -11.28
C ILE A 128 -2.98 3.57 -11.09
N TYR A 129 -1.83 3.21 -11.66
CA TYR A 129 -1.24 1.88 -11.49
C TYR A 129 -0.91 1.54 -10.04
N ALA A 130 -0.31 2.47 -9.30
CA ALA A 130 0.02 2.27 -7.89
C ALA A 130 -1.26 2.11 -7.04
N ILE A 131 -2.29 2.95 -7.28
CA ILE A 131 -3.59 2.84 -6.62
C ILE A 131 -4.24 1.48 -6.92
N HIS A 132 -4.17 1.02 -8.17
CA HIS A 132 -4.66 -0.30 -8.53
C HIS A 132 -3.92 -1.41 -7.79
N ALA A 133 -2.59 -1.38 -7.75
CA ALA A 133 -1.78 -2.38 -7.07
C ALA A 133 -2.14 -2.46 -5.57
N TRP A 134 -2.28 -1.30 -4.91
CA TRP A 134 -2.77 -1.22 -3.53
C TRP A 134 -4.20 -1.73 -3.39
N GLY A 135 -5.12 -1.24 -4.23
CA GLY A 135 -6.53 -1.61 -4.22
C GLY A 135 -6.78 -3.10 -4.45
N SER A 136 -5.94 -3.76 -5.24
CA SER A 136 -5.99 -5.21 -5.53
C SER A 136 -5.19 -6.06 -4.52
N GLY A 137 -4.61 -5.44 -3.48
CA GLY A 137 -3.91 -6.16 -2.42
C GLY A 137 -2.67 -6.92 -2.89
N TRP A 138 -1.86 -6.31 -3.76
CA TRP A 138 -0.63 -6.96 -4.23
C TRP A 138 0.31 -7.26 -3.07
N GLY A 139 0.92 -8.43 -3.12
CA GLY A 139 1.90 -8.87 -2.14
C GLY A 139 3.28 -8.25 -2.34
N TYR A 140 4.17 -8.52 -1.39
CA TYR A 140 5.57 -8.16 -1.50
C TYR A 140 6.44 -9.42 -1.57
N VAL A 141 7.20 -9.54 -2.66
CA VAL A 141 8.30 -10.51 -2.79
C VAL A 141 9.48 -9.81 -3.44
N TRP A 142 10.64 -9.89 -2.81
CA TRP A 142 11.85 -9.24 -3.31
C TRP A 142 12.20 -9.68 -4.73
N GLY A 143 12.44 -8.71 -5.62
CA GLY A 143 12.78 -8.94 -7.02
C GLY A 143 11.57 -9.25 -7.93
N THR A 144 10.33 -9.04 -7.47
CA THR A 144 9.13 -9.04 -8.31
C THR A 144 8.70 -7.62 -8.67
N TYR A 145 7.90 -7.49 -9.72
CA TYR A 145 7.54 -6.19 -10.30
C TYR A 145 6.10 -6.16 -10.85
N GLY A 146 5.17 -6.83 -10.16
CA GLY A 146 3.76 -6.97 -10.56
C GLY A 146 3.46 -8.34 -11.19
N ASN A 147 4.39 -9.29 -11.10
CA ASN A 147 4.20 -10.65 -11.56
C ASN A 147 3.13 -11.37 -10.74
N VAL A 148 2.39 -12.28 -11.37
CA VAL A 148 1.68 -13.32 -10.63
C VAL A 148 2.72 -14.27 -10.03
N LEU A 149 2.67 -14.45 -8.72
CA LEU A 149 3.60 -15.30 -7.99
C LEU A 149 3.19 -16.77 -8.12
N THR A 150 3.71 -17.43 -9.13
CA THR A 150 3.55 -18.88 -9.31
C THR A 150 4.53 -19.67 -8.43
N GLU A 151 4.27 -20.96 -8.20
CA GLU A 151 5.22 -21.84 -7.50
C GLU A 151 6.62 -21.83 -8.15
N SER A 152 6.69 -21.80 -9.47
CA SER A 152 7.96 -21.75 -10.19
C SER A 152 8.70 -20.41 -9.99
N LEU A 153 7.97 -19.30 -9.97
CA LEU A 153 8.56 -17.99 -9.68
C LEU A 153 9.02 -17.91 -8.23
N LEU A 154 8.22 -18.41 -7.29
CA LEU A 154 8.62 -18.44 -5.89
C LEU A 154 9.88 -19.29 -5.68
N ALA A 155 9.94 -20.48 -6.26
CA ALA A 155 11.14 -21.34 -6.18
C ALA A 155 12.38 -20.63 -6.73
N TYR A 156 12.26 -19.93 -7.85
CA TYR A 156 13.34 -19.12 -8.42
C TYR A 156 13.77 -17.99 -7.48
N LYS A 157 12.80 -17.30 -6.83
CA LYS A 157 13.11 -16.20 -5.89
C LYS A 157 13.72 -16.69 -4.58
N LEU A 158 13.33 -17.87 -4.11
CA LEU A 158 13.95 -18.54 -2.96
C LEU A 158 15.42 -18.86 -3.22
N GLU A 159 15.76 -19.33 -4.41
CA GLU A 159 17.15 -19.58 -4.81
C GLU A 159 17.94 -18.28 -4.97
N GLN A 160 17.33 -17.27 -5.60
CA GLN A 160 17.96 -15.98 -5.89
C GLN A 160 18.21 -15.14 -4.62
N TYR A 161 17.29 -15.19 -3.64
CA TYR A 161 17.28 -14.36 -2.44
C TYR A 161 16.99 -15.18 -1.18
N PRO A 162 17.89 -16.10 -0.78
CA PRO A 162 17.62 -17.01 0.33
C PRO A 162 17.33 -16.30 1.66
N ASP A 163 18.00 -15.17 1.93
CA ASP A 163 17.76 -14.37 3.14
C ASP A 163 16.53 -13.46 3.04
N GLY A 164 16.34 -12.83 1.89
CA GLY A 164 15.27 -11.85 1.68
C GLY A 164 13.91 -12.46 1.35
N VAL A 165 13.88 -13.68 0.82
CA VAL A 165 12.65 -14.42 0.46
C VAL A 165 12.52 -15.68 1.30
N GLY A 166 13.61 -16.45 1.46
CA GLY A 166 13.58 -17.73 2.16
C GLY A 166 13.16 -17.60 3.62
N ASN A 167 13.62 -16.57 4.34
CA ASN A 167 13.22 -16.34 5.73
C ASN A 167 11.72 -16.04 5.89
N TYR A 168 11.01 -15.80 4.80
CA TYR A 168 9.57 -15.47 4.78
C TYR A 168 8.75 -16.46 3.94
N GLU A 169 9.30 -17.62 3.56
CA GLU A 169 8.65 -18.57 2.64
C GLU A 169 7.24 -18.95 3.09
N ASP A 170 7.06 -19.35 4.35
CA ASP A 170 5.75 -19.74 4.88
C ASP A 170 4.71 -18.61 4.79
N LEU A 171 5.14 -17.39 5.12
CA LEU A 171 4.29 -16.20 5.04
C LEU A 171 3.93 -15.88 3.58
N ILE A 172 4.89 -15.97 2.68
CA ILE A 172 4.70 -15.73 1.25
C ILE A 172 3.72 -16.74 0.67
N ARG A 173 3.90 -18.03 0.98
CA ARG A 173 3.00 -19.10 0.53
C ARG A 173 1.58 -18.92 1.04
N ALA A 174 1.44 -18.56 2.32
CA ALA A 174 0.13 -18.37 2.94
C ALA A 174 -0.63 -17.15 2.41
N ASN A 175 0.09 -16.09 2.01
CA ASN A 175 -0.54 -14.78 1.74
C ASN A 175 -0.38 -14.30 0.30
N TRP A 176 0.68 -14.66 -0.41
CA TRP A 176 1.03 -14.02 -1.69
C TRP A 176 1.04 -14.97 -2.89
N LEU A 177 1.03 -16.30 -2.66
CA LEU A 177 1.01 -17.27 -3.76
C LEU A 177 -0.26 -17.08 -4.61
N ASP A 178 -0.11 -17.26 -5.92
CA ASP A 178 -1.14 -17.07 -6.95
C ASP A 178 -1.69 -15.63 -7.08
N GLY A 179 -1.18 -14.68 -6.27
CA GLY A 179 -1.47 -13.27 -6.39
C GLY A 179 -0.35 -12.48 -7.09
N ARG A 180 -0.64 -11.24 -7.47
CA ARG A 180 0.42 -10.34 -7.97
C ARG A 180 1.29 -9.88 -6.82
N THR A 181 2.61 -9.79 -7.10
CA THR A 181 3.61 -9.34 -6.13
C THR A 181 4.58 -8.36 -6.74
N THR A 182 5.10 -7.47 -5.91
CA THR A 182 6.13 -6.49 -6.30
C THR A 182 7.05 -6.19 -5.12
N ASP A 183 8.27 -5.76 -5.38
CA ASP A 183 9.08 -5.06 -4.36
C ASP A 183 8.91 -3.54 -4.48
N CYS A 184 9.61 -2.78 -3.64
CA CYS A 184 9.43 -1.33 -3.56
C CYS A 184 9.68 -0.61 -4.89
N VAL A 185 10.79 -0.89 -5.55
CA VAL A 185 11.11 -0.31 -6.86
C VAL A 185 10.44 -1.07 -8.00
N GLY A 186 10.12 -2.34 -7.79
CA GLY A 186 9.36 -3.17 -8.71
C GLY A 186 7.99 -2.60 -9.04
N LEU A 187 7.33 -1.93 -8.07
CA LEU A 187 6.08 -1.22 -8.30
C LEU A 187 6.21 -0.17 -9.42
N ILE A 188 7.29 0.59 -9.42
CA ILE A 188 7.58 1.61 -10.44
C ILE A 188 8.01 0.95 -11.75
N LYS A 189 8.94 -0.01 -11.69
CA LYS A 189 9.44 -0.73 -12.87
C LYS A 189 8.32 -1.50 -13.57
N GLY A 190 7.43 -2.13 -12.80
CA GLY A 190 6.27 -2.84 -13.35
C GLY A 190 5.37 -1.95 -14.20
N TYR A 191 5.12 -0.72 -13.75
CA TYR A 191 4.44 0.29 -14.57
C TYR A 191 5.26 0.65 -15.81
N GLY A 192 6.57 0.89 -15.67
CA GLY A 192 7.46 1.19 -16.80
C GLY A 192 7.46 0.10 -17.87
N TRP A 193 7.39 -1.17 -17.44
CA TRP A 193 7.40 -2.33 -18.34
C TRP A 193 6.01 -2.80 -18.79
N LEU A 194 4.94 -2.17 -18.31
CA LEU A 194 3.59 -2.54 -18.68
C LEU A 194 3.30 -2.21 -20.14
N ASN A 195 2.89 -3.20 -20.91
CA ASN A 195 2.26 -2.99 -22.20
C ASN A 195 0.76 -2.77 -21.98
N ALA A 196 0.27 -1.56 -22.25
CA ALA A 196 -1.12 -1.19 -22.00
C ALA A 196 -2.12 -1.84 -22.98
N GLU A 197 -1.67 -2.34 -24.13
CA GLU A 197 -2.52 -3.03 -25.10
C GLU A 197 -2.76 -4.49 -24.70
N THR A 198 -1.71 -5.16 -24.22
CA THR A 198 -1.77 -6.58 -23.85
C THR A 198 -1.98 -6.81 -22.36
N MET A 199 -1.86 -5.77 -21.54
CA MET A 199 -1.91 -5.83 -20.08
C MET A 199 -0.80 -6.67 -19.45
N GLU A 200 0.25 -6.96 -20.20
CA GLU A 200 1.39 -7.74 -19.77
C GLU A 200 2.53 -6.83 -19.33
N ILE A 201 3.23 -7.24 -18.29
CA ILE A 201 4.47 -6.58 -17.86
C ILE A 201 5.62 -7.23 -18.63
N GLN A 202 6.15 -6.50 -19.61
CA GLN A 202 7.22 -6.92 -20.51
C GLN A 202 8.56 -6.42 -19.98
N TYR A 203 9.26 -7.27 -19.24
CA TYR A 203 10.54 -6.95 -18.60
C TYR A 203 11.53 -6.29 -19.56
N GLY A 204 12.13 -5.17 -19.12
CA GLY A 204 13.19 -4.47 -19.85
C GLY A 204 12.71 -3.61 -21.02
N THR A 205 11.40 -3.35 -21.14
CA THR A 205 10.84 -2.49 -22.21
C THR A 205 10.75 -1.02 -21.80
N HIS A 206 10.39 -0.16 -22.77
CA HIS A 206 10.12 1.28 -22.59
C HIS A 206 11.26 2.04 -21.89
N GLU A 207 12.50 1.66 -22.19
CA GLU A 207 13.72 2.30 -21.64
C GLU A 207 13.85 2.22 -20.10
N MET A 208 12.86 1.66 -19.39
CA MET A 208 12.91 1.49 -17.94
C MET A 208 13.96 0.42 -17.56
N PRO A 209 15.08 0.79 -16.92
CA PRO A 209 16.12 -0.17 -16.57
C PRO A 209 15.74 -1.02 -15.35
N ASP A 210 16.34 -2.20 -15.24
CA ASP A 210 16.26 -3.00 -14.03
C ASP A 210 17.29 -2.54 -13.00
N ILE A 211 16.89 -1.57 -12.18
CA ILE A 211 17.72 -0.95 -11.14
C ILE A 211 17.02 -0.98 -9.78
N GLY A 212 17.82 -0.88 -8.71
CA GLY A 212 17.32 -0.79 -7.34
C GLY A 212 16.83 0.62 -6.97
N ALA A 213 16.17 0.73 -5.81
CA ALA A 213 15.63 2.00 -5.30
C ALA A 213 16.69 3.11 -5.19
N ASN A 214 17.88 2.79 -4.70
CA ASN A 214 18.98 3.76 -4.59
C ASN A 214 19.45 4.25 -5.96
N GLN A 215 19.60 3.33 -6.93
CA GLN A 215 20.02 3.71 -8.27
C GLN A 215 18.94 4.53 -8.99
N MET A 216 17.66 4.26 -8.75
CA MET A 216 16.55 5.07 -9.25
C MET A 216 16.68 6.52 -8.76
N TYR A 217 16.96 6.72 -7.48
CA TYR A 217 17.21 8.04 -6.90
C TYR A 217 18.47 8.70 -7.51
N TYR A 218 19.59 7.99 -7.57
CA TYR A 218 20.84 8.57 -8.12
C TYR A 218 20.77 8.91 -9.61
N ASN A 219 19.91 8.25 -10.36
CA ASN A 219 19.70 8.53 -11.78
C ASN A 219 18.69 9.67 -12.02
N ALA A 220 18.03 10.18 -10.99
CA ALA A 220 17.03 11.23 -11.15
C ALA A 220 17.66 12.54 -11.61
N MET A 221 17.07 13.15 -12.63
CA MET A 221 17.49 14.47 -13.13
C MET A 221 17.00 15.62 -12.24
N GLU A 222 15.93 15.39 -11.50
CA GLU A 222 15.32 16.36 -10.57
C GLU A 222 14.93 15.65 -9.28
N SER A 223 15.47 16.13 -8.18
CA SER A 223 15.21 15.61 -6.83
C SER A 223 15.51 16.68 -5.79
N GLY A 224 15.03 16.48 -4.56
CA GLY A 224 15.28 17.40 -3.45
C GLY A 224 15.01 16.74 -2.10
N ALA A 225 15.34 17.46 -1.04
CA ALA A 225 14.98 17.05 0.32
C ALA A 225 13.45 17.00 0.47
N ILE A 226 12.96 16.09 1.30
CA ILE A 226 11.52 15.80 1.40
C ILE A 226 10.68 17.04 1.79
N ASP A 227 11.24 17.94 2.59
CA ASP A 227 10.61 19.20 3.01
C ASP A 227 10.46 20.23 1.87
N THR A 228 11.15 20.02 0.75
CA THR A 228 11.06 20.85 -0.46
C THR A 228 10.16 20.23 -1.54
N MET A 229 9.51 19.11 -1.26
CA MET A 229 8.75 18.37 -2.25
C MET A 229 7.56 19.17 -2.78
N PRO A 230 7.45 19.36 -4.11
CA PRO A 230 6.24 19.95 -4.68
C PRO A 230 5.07 18.95 -4.60
N ASP A 231 3.85 19.47 -4.51
CA ASP A 231 2.64 18.64 -4.48
C ASP A 231 2.27 18.17 -5.91
N ILE A 232 3.09 17.29 -6.45
CA ILE A 232 2.93 16.71 -7.80
C ILE A 232 2.74 15.20 -7.65
N PRO A 233 1.52 14.66 -7.87
CA PRO A 233 1.28 13.23 -7.88
C PRO A 233 2.13 12.51 -8.94
N GLY A 234 2.63 11.33 -8.60
CA GLY A 234 3.53 10.54 -9.44
C GLY A 234 5.02 10.77 -9.16
N LEU A 235 5.39 11.76 -8.34
CA LEU A 235 6.75 11.82 -7.80
C LEU A 235 7.03 10.55 -6.98
N ALA A 236 8.29 10.14 -6.95
CA ALA A 236 8.71 9.16 -5.96
C ALA A 236 9.20 9.84 -4.70
N VAL A 237 9.00 9.16 -3.57
CA VAL A 237 9.61 9.47 -2.28
C VAL A 237 10.60 8.37 -1.92
N TRP A 238 11.73 8.75 -1.34
CA TRP A 238 12.85 7.86 -1.17
C TRP A 238 13.55 8.06 0.18
N HIS A 239 14.02 6.97 0.74
CA HIS A 239 15.12 6.91 1.69
C HIS A 239 16.05 5.74 1.30
N GLU A 240 17.23 5.68 1.85
CA GLU A 240 18.19 4.64 1.49
C GLU A 240 17.57 3.23 1.58
N GLY A 241 17.60 2.52 0.45
CA GLY A 241 17.08 1.16 0.33
C GLY A 241 15.58 1.04 0.05
N HIS A 242 14.82 2.15 0.01
CA HIS A 242 13.37 2.09 -0.20
C HIS A 242 12.82 3.25 -1.01
N ILE A 243 11.71 3.01 -1.71
CA ILE A 243 11.05 4.00 -2.58
C ILE A 243 9.53 3.76 -2.60
N GLY A 244 8.76 4.84 -2.71
CA GLY A 244 7.31 4.81 -2.85
C GLY A 244 6.82 5.81 -3.88
N VAL A 245 5.55 5.74 -4.27
CA VAL A 245 4.89 6.64 -5.22
C VAL A 245 3.98 7.60 -4.47
N TYR A 246 4.26 8.89 -4.56
CA TYR A 246 3.39 9.93 -4.02
C TYR A 246 2.15 10.08 -4.90
N ILE A 247 0.97 10.03 -4.29
CA ILE A 247 -0.30 10.05 -4.99
C ILE A 247 -1.11 11.34 -4.78
N GLY A 248 -0.47 12.36 -4.17
CA GLY A 248 -1.12 13.63 -3.80
C GLY A 248 -1.71 13.62 -2.40
N GLY A 249 -2.05 14.80 -1.88
CA GLY A 249 -2.72 14.95 -0.59
C GLY A 249 -1.96 14.40 0.62
N GLY A 250 -0.63 14.35 0.57
CA GLY A 250 0.20 13.79 1.64
C GLY A 250 0.19 12.25 1.72
N GLN A 251 -0.28 11.55 0.67
CA GLN A 251 -0.40 10.09 0.64
C GLN A 251 0.65 9.46 -0.27
N VAL A 252 1.14 8.30 0.13
CA VAL A 252 2.13 7.50 -0.61
C VAL A 252 1.61 6.07 -0.75
N ILE A 253 1.82 5.47 -1.91
CA ILE A 253 1.68 4.02 -2.10
C ILE A 253 3.07 3.42 -2.21
N GLU A 254 3.33 2.41 -1.39
CA GLU A 254 4.62 1.73 -1.32
C GLU A 254 4.44 0.22 -1.15
N ALA A 255 5.30 -0.56 -1.78
CA ALA A 255 5.44 -1.97 -1.44
C ALA A 255 6.37 -2.05 -0.23
N MET A 256 5.76 -2.09 0.98
CA MET A 256 6.45 -1.82 2.25
C MET A 256 7.33 -2.97 2.72
N GLY A 257 6.97 -4.19 2.37
CA GLY A 257 7.73 -5.38 2.78
C GLY A 257 6.85 -6.63 2.80
N THR A 258 7.49 -7.79 2.98
CA THR A 258 6.84 -9.10 2.84
C THR A 258 5.63 -9.30 3.77
N LYS A 259 5.65 -8.68 4.95
CA LYS A 259 4.53 -8.77 5.91
C LYS A 259 3.32 -7.92 5.51
N TYR A 260 3.50 -6.92 4.67
CA TYR A 260 2.52 -5.86 4.45
C TYR A 260 2.00 -5.83 3.02
N GLY A 261 2.82 -6.22 2.03
CA GLY A 261 2.49 -6.06 0.61
C GLY A 261 2.52 -4.60 0.18
N VAL A 262 1.66 -4.25 -0.76
CA VAL A 262 1.47 -2.87 -1.24
C VAL A 262 0.46 -2.17 -0.34
N VAL A 263 0.89 -1.07 0.27
CA VAL A 263 0.11 -0.30 1.25
C VAL A 263 0.03 1.18 0.88
N LYS A 264 -0.96 1.87 1.44
CA LYS A 264 -1.05 3.31 1.39
C LYS A 264 -0.68 3.88 2.75
N THR A 265 0.23 4.85 2.78
CA THR A 265 0.79 5.44 3.99
C THR A 265 0.74 6.96 3.93
N GLU A 266 0.80 7.60 5.10
CA GLU A 266 0.95 9.05 5.21
C GLU A 266 2.42 9.43 4.99
N LEU A 267 2.66 10.40 4.11
CA LEU A 267 4.00 10.92 3.82
C LEU A 267 4.74 11.33 5.11
N ALA A 268 4.05 12.04 6.00
CA ALA A 268 4.63 12.58 7.23
C ALA A 268 5.01 11.52 8.26
N ASN A 269 4.42 10.31 8.18
CA ASN A 269 4.61 9.25 9.18
C ASN A 269 5.66 8.21 8.76
N ARG A 270 6.32 8.45 7.63
CA ARG A 270 7.38 7.59 7.09
C ARG A 270 8.70 8.34 7.09
N GLY A 271 9.79 7.65 7.22
CA GLY A 271 11.13 8.24 7.28
C GLY A 271 11.69 8.68 5.90
N TRP A 272 10.83 9.18 5.01
CA TRP A 272 11.26 9.67 3.71
C TRP A 272 12.23 10.84 3.87
N THR A 273 13.33 10.80 3.11
CA THR A 273 14.38 11.82 3.18
C THR A 273 14.42 12.72 1.95
N HIS A 274 14.04 12.18 0.79
CA HIS A 274 14.08 12.89 -0.49
C HIS A 274 12.86 12.56 -1.35
N TRP A 275 12.60 13.43 -2.30
CA TRP A 275 11.71 13.22 -3.42
C TRP A 275 12.48 13.23 -4.74
N LEU A 276 11.90 12.65 -5.79
CA LEU A 276 12.49 12.66 -7.13
C LEU A 276 11.43 12.58 -8.22
N LYS A 277 11.72 13.18 -9.37
CA LYS A 277 11.09 12.78 -10.63
C LYS A 277 11.72 11.48 -11.08
N ILE A 278 10.88 10.47 -11.24
CA ILE A 278 11.35 9.13 -11.64
C ILE A 278 11.91 9.22 -13.06
N PRO A 279 13.15 8.77 -13.32
CA PRO A 279 13.68 8.68 -14.67
C PRO A 279 12.75 7.86 -15.57
N TYR A 280 12.64 8.22 -16.84
CA TYR A 280 11.81 7.52 -17.84
C TYR A 280 10.29 7.66 -17.66
N ILE A 281 9.84 8.54 -16.78
CA ILE A 281 8.44 8.92 -16.57
C ILE A 281 8.26 10.39 -16.99
N ASN A 282 7.26 10.67 -17.81
CA ASN A 282 6.90 12.02 -18.21
C ASN A 282 6.07 12.72 -17.13
N TYR A 283 6.39 13.99 -16.85
CA TYR A 283 5.72 14.85 -15.85
C TYR A 283 5.10 16.11 -16.48
N ASP A 284 5.11 16.21 -17.82
CA ASP A 284 4.57 17.36 -18.56
C ASP A 284 3.05 17.28 -18.73
#